data_361f4766d8518753ea57389d1d95bc0b
#
_entry.id   361f4766d8518753ea57389d1d95bc0b
#
_cell.length_a   1.000
_cell.length_b   1.000
_cell.length_c   1.000
_cell.angle_alpha   90.00
_cell.angle_beta   90.00
_cell.angle_gamma   90.00
#
_symmetry.space_group_name_H-M   'P 1'
#
loop_
_entity.id
_entity.type
_entity.pdbx_description
1 polymer ?
#
loop_
_entity_poly.entity_id
_entity_poly.type
_entity_poly.pdbx_seq_one_letter_code
_entity_poly.pdbx_strand_id
1 'polypeptide(L)'
;MQALFNQYLHEHVLPLHISDMKYYRSLSLCALDAVMSIQLNYDRRVAPIVKRLGERCGIPPEEIIETMPEVNAQVSVSEFVDRLQHQGLWNEEALMTLIGRYRTAGKTSITKAAAFILFMQFLQNHRIDTYQDLNSKPEDELQALENELKGIPGQNVSVDYFFMLAGDSNRVKVDRWLTRFACEATGMDHLTNNQILNLFRNAAEQLVDENDNHYTPRHLDHMAWDYQRRR
;
A
#
# COMPACT_ATOMS: atom_id res chain seq x y z
N MET A 1 -11.69 -2.73 25.64
CA MET A 1 -10.79 -2.22 24.59
C MET A 1 -11.51 -2.08 23.25
N GLN A 2 -12.08 -3.16 22.69
CA GLN A 2 -12.81 -3.07 21.40
C GLN A 2 -13.96 -2.06 21.39
N ALA A 3 -14.79 -2.03 22.44
CA ALA A 3 -15.90 -1.07 22.53
C ALA A 3 -15.43 0.40 22.51
N LEU A 4 -14.34 0.72 23.19
CA LEU A 4 -13.75 2.07 23.17
C LEU A 4 -13.21 2.40 21.77
N PHE A 5 -12.56 1.45 21.11
CA PHE A 5 -12.06 1.62 19.76
C PHE A 5 -13.19 1.89 18.76
N ASN A 6 -14.26 1.10 18.80
CA ASN A 6 -15.42 1.29 17.93
C ASN A 6 -16.13 2.64 18.21
N GLN A 7 -16.28 2.99 19.48
CA GLN A 7 -16.84 4.29 19.86
C GLN A 7 -15.99 5.44 19.29
N TYR A 8 -14.67 5.37 19.42
CA TYR A 8 -13.76 6.40 18.91
C TYR A 8 -13.83 6.51 17.37
N LEU A 9 -13.96 5.38 16.66
CA LEU A 9 -14.22 5.39 15.23
C LEU A 9 -15.51 6.16 14.89
N HIS A 10 -16.60 5.87 15.58
CA HIS A 10 -17.89 6.57 15.36
C HIS A 10 -17.80 8.07 15.64
N GLU A 11 -17.13 8.49 16.71
CA GLU A 11 -17.06 9.88 17.12
C GLU A 11 -16.17 10.75 16.23
N HIS A 12 -15.13 10.17 15.62
CA HIS A 12 -14.07 10.94 14.98
C HIS A 12 -13.86 10.64 13.50
N VAL A 13 -14.32 9.49 13.02
CA VAL A 13 -13.90 8.97 11.73
C VAL A 13 -15.08 8.57 10.84
N LEU A 14 -16.16 8.03 11.39
CA LEU A 14 -17.35 7.59 10.65
C LEU A 14 -18.42 8.70 10.56
N PRO A 15 -19.31 8.73 9.55
CA PRO A 15 -19.37 7.80 8.41
C PRO A 15 -18.34 8.13 7.34
N LEU A 16 -17.94 7.12 6.58
CA LEU A 16 -17.12 7.31 5.38
C LEU A 16 -17.87 6.88 4.14
N HIS A 17 -17.62 7.62 3.08
CA HIS A 17 -17.93 7.13 1.74
C HIS A 17 -16.90 6.06 1.35
N ILE A 18 -17.37 4.80 1.22
CA ILE A 18 -16.55 3.64 0.82
C ILE A 18 -15.88 3.87 -0.56
N SER A 19 -16.39 4.84 -1.36
CA SER A 19 -15.85 5.27 -2.66
C SER A 19 -14.46 5.93 -2.62
N ASP A 20 -13.91 6.23 -1.44
CA ASP A 20 -12.61 6.90 -1.35
C ASP A 20 -11.40 5.97 -1.54
N MET A 21 -11.64 4.67 -1.75
CA MET A 21 -10.58 3.70 -2.03
C MET A 21 -10.16 3.77 -3.49
N LYS A 22 -8.92 4.16 -3.69
CA LYS A 22 -8.35 4.43 -5.02
C LYS A 22 -7.41 3.32 -5.44
N TYR A 23 -7.50 2.91 -6.71
CA TYR A 23 -6.57 1.98 -7.32
C TYR A 23 -5.67 2.70 -8.31
N TYR A 24 -4.40 2.34 -8.34
CA TYR A 24 -3.50 2.71 -9.43
C TYR A 24 -3.85 1.93 -10.70
N ARG A 25 -3.57 2.49 -11.87
CA ARG A 25 -3.69 1.76 -13.16
C ARG A 25 -2.53 0.81 -13.42
N SER A 26 -1.77 0.43 -12.42
CA SER A 26 -0.67 -0.55 -12.54
C SER A 26 -0.25 -1.04 -11.16
N LEU A 27 -0.02 -2.35 -11.03
CA LEU A 27 0.63 -2.95 -9.86
C LEU A 27 2.03 -2.37 -9.61
N SER A 28 2.71 -1.94 -10.66
CA SER A 28 4.03 -1.31 -10.55
C SER A 28 3.99 -0.03 -9.71
N LEU A 29 2.91 0.74 -9.79
CA LEU A 29 2.72 1.92 -8.95
C LEU A 29 2.38 1.56 -7.50
N CYS A 30 1.66 0.45 -7.27
CA CYS A 30 1.47 -0.09 -5.91
C CYS A 30 2.82 -0.47 -5.28
N ALA A 31 3.67 -1.17 -6.03
CA ALA A 31 5.02 -1.55 -5.57
C ALA A 31 5.90 -0.32 -5.29
N LEU A 32 5.87 0.68 -6.18
CA LEU A 32 6.59 1.93 -5.99
C LEU A 32 6.12 2.68 -4.75
N ASP A 33 4.81 2.86 -4.59
CA ASP A 33 4.23 3.55 -3.43
C ASP A 33 4.62 2.81 -2.13
N ALA A 34 4.48 1.49 -2.11
CA ALA A 34 4.81 0.69 -0.95
C ALA A 34 6.29 0.85 -0.53
N VAL A 35 7.22 0.77 -1.48
CA VAL A 35 8.65 0.95 -1.24
C VAL A 35 8.97 2.39 -0.83
N MET A 36 8.39 3.38 -1.50
CA MET A 36 8.63 4.79 -1.20
C MET A 36 8.05 5.21 0.14
N SER A 37 6.96 4.60 0.59
CA SER A 37 6.29 4.91 1.87
C SER A 37 7.11 4.53 3.11
N ILE A 38 8.19 3.75 2.97
CA ILE A 38 9.08 3.43 4.09
C ILE A 38 9.78 4.72 4.56
N GLN A 39 9.43 5.20 5.76
CA GLN A 39 10.07 6.34 6.44
C GLN A 39 10.05 7.68 5.67
N LEU A 40 9.25 7.84 4.61
CA LEU A 40 9.09 9.12 3.92
C LEU A 40 7.74 9.76 4.24
N ASN A 41 7.69 11.09 4.16
CA ASN A 41 6.43 11.82 4.23
C ASN A 41 5.64 11.60 2.93
N TYR A 42 4.41 11.12 3.07
CA TYR A 42 3.58 10.73 1.94
C TYR A 42 3.33 11.91 0.98
N ASP A 43 2.74 13.00 1.47
CA ASP A 43 2.32 14.13 0.63
C ASP A 43 3.49 14.88 -0.02
N ARG A 44 4.55 15.05 0.77
CA ARG A 44 5.71 15.85 0.32
C ARG A 44 6.68 15.08 -0.55
N ARG A 45 6.68 13.74 -0.48
CA ARG A 45 7.69 12.92 -1.16
C ARG A 45 7.10 11.77 -1.93
N VAL A 46 6.31 10.90 -1.30
CA VAL A 46 5.84 9.66 -1.92
C VAL A 46 4.90 9.95 -3.09
N ALA A 47 3.78 10.61 -2.85
CA ALA A 47 2.78 10.89 -3.87
C ALA A 47 3.36 11.64 -5.10
N PRO A 48 4.20 12.71 -4.93
CA PRO A 48 4.85 13.35 -6.09
C PRO A 48 5.79 12.43 -6.87
N ILE A 49 6.47 11.49 -6.21
CA ILE A 49 7.35 10.52 -6.88
C ILE A 49 6.54 9.51 -7.68
N VAL A 50 5.50 8.92 -7.05
CA VAL A 50 4.61 7.96 -7.71
C VAL A 50 3.95 8.60 -8.94
N LYS A 51 3.43 9.83 -8.80
CA LYS A 51 2.87 10.61 -9.90
C LYS A 51 3.88 10.76 -11.04
N ARG A 52 5.08 11.25 -10.74
CA ARG A 52 6.13 11.52 -11.75
C ARG A 52 6.54 10.27 -12.51
N LEU A 53 6.71 9.13 -11.81
CA LEU A 53 7.09 7.89 -12.48
C LEU A 53 5.92 7.32 -13.30
N GLY A 54 4.69 7.44 -12.80
CA GLY A 54 3.49 7.10 -13.57
C GLY A 54 3.40 7.88 -14.88
N GLU A 55 3.55 9.21 -14.84
CA GLU A 55 3.57 10.08 -16.01
C GLU A 55 4.65 9.66 -17.03
N ARG A 56 5.85 9.33 -16.53
CA ARG A 56 6.94 8.81 -17.38
C ARG A 56 6.58 7.51 -18.07
N CYS A 57 5.79 6.67 -17.43
CA CYS A 57 5.29 5.43 -17.99
C CYS A 57 3.95 5.59 -18.73
N GLY A 58 3.50 6.82 -19.01
CA GLY A 58 2.25 7.10 -19.74
C GLY A 58 1.00 6.67 -18.96
N ILE A 59 1.08 6.64 -17.63
CA ILE A 59 -0.06 6.36 -16.76
C ILE A 59 -0.57 7.71 -16.25
N PRO A 60 -1.81 8.11 -16.60
CA PRO A 60 -2.38 9.37 -16.13
C PRO A 60 -2.44 9.39 -14.59
N PRO A 61 -1.89 10.43 -13.95
CA PRO A 61 -1.82 10.48 -12.48
C PRO A 61 -3.15 10.84 -11.81
N GLU A 62 -4.10 11.34 -12.59
CA GLU A 62 -5.36 11.94 -12.10
C GLU A 62 -6.54 10.97 -12.19
N GLU A 63 -6.38 9.83 -12.83
CA GLU A 63 -7.42 8.82 -12.87
C GLU A 63 -7.42 7.98 -11.61
N ILE A 64 -8.21 8.46 -10.67
CA ILE A 64 -8.62 7.71 -9.52
C ILE A 64 -9.64 6.69 -9.97
N ILE A 65 -9.30 5.41 -9.83
CA ILE A 65 -10.22 4.32 -10.12
C ILE A 65 -10.76 3.82 -8.79
N GLU A 66 -12.07 3.94 -8.59
CA GLU A 66 -12.77 3.49 -7.37
C GLU A 66 -12.87 1.97 -7.30
N THR A 67 -12.72 1.31 -8.44
CA THR A 67 -12.75 -0.15 -8.56
C THR A 67 -11.43 -0.67 -9.13
N MET A 68 -11.10 -1.93 -8.83
CA MET A 68 -9.94 -2.58 -9.43
C MET A 68 -10.03 -2.52 -10.96
N PRO A 69 -8.98 -2.02 -11.65
CA PRO A 69 -9.02 -1.85 -13.10
C PRO A 69 -9.08 -3.21 -13.81
N GLU A 70 -9.87 -3.27 -14.86
CA GLU A 70 -9.87 -4.41 -15.80
C GLU A 70 -8.50 -4.60 -16.45
N VAL A 71 -8.21 -5.81 -16.90
CA VAL A 71 -6.89 -6.17 -17.50
C VAL A 71 -6.47 -5.20 -18.60
N ASN A 72 -7.40 -4.85 -19.49
CA ASN A 72 -7.17 -3.93 -20.61
C ASN A 72 -7.13 -2.44 -20.25
N ALA A 73 -7.46 -2.11 -19.00
CA ALA A 73 -7.47 -0.74 -18.49
C ALA A 73 -6.26 -0.42 -17.59
N GLN A 74 -5.33 -1.36 -17.49
CA GLN A 74 -4.12 -1.20 -16.68
C GLN A 74 -2.86 -1.31 -17.54
N VAL A 75 -1.77 -0.72 -17.08
CA VAL A 75 -0.43 -0.95 -17.61
C VAL A 75 0.16 -2.11 -16.83
N SER A 76 0.48 -3.20 -17.52
CA SER A 76 1.04 -4.40 -16.90
C SER A 76 2.43 -4.14 -16.31
N VAL A 77 2.88 -5.03 -15.44
CA VAL A 77 4.24 -4.97 -14.85
C VAL A 77 5.30 -5.04 -15.95
N SER A 78 5.14 -5.96 -16.90
CA SER A 78 6.07 -6.11 -18.02
C SER A 78 6.11 -4.86 -18.90
N GLU A 79 4.95 -4.33 -19.26
CA GLU A 79 4.87 -3.10 -20.05
C GLU A 79 5.47 -1.89 -19.33
N PHE A 80 5.28 -1.79 -18.02
CA PHE A 80 5.88 -0.73 -17.20
C PHE A 80 7.41 -0.81 -17.22
N VAL A 81 7.97 -2.01 -17.05
CA VAL A 81 9.41 -2.26 -17.11
C VAL A 81 9.97 -1.94 -18.50
N ASP A 82 9.29 -2.41 -19.55
CA ASP A 82 9.70 -2.14 -20.95
C ASP A 82 9.75 -0.63 -21.24
N ARG A 83 8.76 0.13 -20.79
CA ARG A 83 8.72 1.59 -20.95
C ARG A 83 9.89 2.28 -20.24
N LEU A 84 10.29 1.79 -19.05
CA LEU A 84 11.48 2.30 -18.34
C LEU A 84 12.77 1.90 -19.05
N GLN A 85 12.86 0.68 -19.59
CA GLN A 85 14.03 0.22 -20.35
C GLN A 85 14.25 1.05 -21.62
N HIS A 86 13.20 1.30 -22.41
CA HIS A 86 13.27 2.14 -23.61
C HIS A 86 13.71 3.58 -23.33
N GLN A 87 13.48 4.07 -22.11
CA GLN A 87 13.92 5.39 -21.66
C GLN A 87 15.32 5.37 -21.01
N GLY A 88 15.99 4.22 -20.91
CA GLY A 88 17.26 4.06 -20.22
C GLY A 88 17.17 4.23 -18.69
N LEU A 89 15.96 4.09 -18.12
CA LEU A 89 15.66 4.33 -16.70
C LEU A 89 15.67 3.05 -15.87
N TRP A 90 15.77 1.87 -16.49
CA TRP A 90 15.70 0.58 -15.79
C TRP A 90 17.06 0.16 -15.20
N ASN A 91 17.63 1.02 -14.38
CA ASN A 91 18.79 0.74 -13.53
C ASN A 91 18.76 1.64 -12.31
N GLU A 92 19.46 1.23 -11.25
CA GLU A 92 19.44 1.92 -9.96
C GLU A 92 19.83 3.41 -10.06
N GLU A 93 20.92 3.72 -10.76
CA GLU A 93 21.46 5.07 -10.84
C GLU A 93 20.50 6.01 -11.61
N ALA A 94 19.97 5.56 -12.73
CA ALA A 94 19.00 6.32 -13.51
C ALA A 94 17.68 6.52 -12.75
N LEU A 95 17.16 5.48 -12.10
CA LEU A 95 15.95 5.60 -11.26
C LEU A 95 16.17 6.58 -10.12
N MET A 96 17.32 6.58 -9.45
CA MET A 96 17.61 7.55 -8.38
C MET A 96 17.55 9.01 -8.85
N THR A 97 17.75 9.29 -10.14
CA THR A 97 17.57 10.66 -10.66
C THR A 97 16.12 11.12 -10.63
N LEU A 98 15.16 10.18 -10.75
CA LEU A 98 13.73 10.47 -10.75
C LEU A 98 13.10 10.38 -9.36
N ILE A 99 13.42 9.29 -8.63
CA ILE A 99 12.78 9.00 -7.35
C ILE A 99 13.59 9.48 -6.14
N GLY A 100 14.82 9.94 -6.35
CA GLY A 100 15.71 10.40 -5.29
C GLY A 100 16.60 9.29 -4.69
N ARG A 101 17.66 9.72 -4.01
CA ARG A 101 18.67 8.82 -3.40
C ARG A 101 18.25 8.34 -2.00
N TYR A 102 17.01 7.89 -1.84
CA TYR A 102 16.48 7.38 -0.57
C TYR A 102 16.90 5.94 -0.34
N ARG A 103 16.97 5.56 0.95
CA ARG A 103 17.26 4.19 1.40
C ARG A 103 16.08 3.60 2.17
N THR A 104 16.01 2.28 2.21
CA THR A 104 14.91 1.54 2.87
C THR A 104 15.02 1.57 4.39
N ALA A 105 16.23 1.76 4.92
CA ALA A 105 16.49 1.89 6.36
C ALA A 105 17.72 2.80 6.59
N GLY A 106 18.56 2.52 7.53
CA GLY A 106 19.78 3.28 7.82
C GLY A 106 20.79 3.33 6.65
N LYS A 107 21.92 3.99 6.86
CA LYS A 107 22.92 4.30 5.83
C LYS A 107 23.48 3.09 5.06
N THR A 108 23.45 1.90 5.64
CA THR A 108 23.98 0.66 5.04
C THR A 108 22.94 -0.16 4.28
N SER A 109 21.64 0.21 4.34
CA SER A 109 20.59 -0.47 3.61
C SER A 109 20.63 -0.17 2.12
N ILE A 110 19.94 -0.99 1.32
CA ILE A 110 19.81 -0.75 -0.13
C ILE A 110 19.03 0.54 -0.41
N THR A 111 19.21 1.09 -1.59
CA THR A 111 18.42 2.24 -2.05
C THR A 111 16.99 1.81 -2.35
N LYS A 112 16.05 2.75 -2.31
CA LYS A 112 14.67 2.48 -2.71
C LYS A 112 14.55 2.20 -4.21
N ALA A 113 15.45 2.72 -5.02
CA ALA A 113 15.54 2.38 -6.44
C ALA A 113 15.90 0.90 -6.64
N ALA A 114 16.94 0.41 -5.94
CA ALA A 114 17.29 -1.00 -5.99
C ALA A 114 16.17 -1.90 -5.43
N ALA A 115 15.56 -1.50 -4.30
CA ALA A 115 14.44 -2.23 -3.73
C ALA A 115 13.25 -2.31 -4.70
N PHE A 116 12.92 -1.23 -5.41
CA PHE A 116 11.86 -1.23 -6.41
C PHE A 116 12.20 -2.13 -7.60
N ILE A 117 13.43 -2.11 -8.12
CA ILE A 117 13.86 -3.02 -9.19
C ILE A 117 13.69 -4.47 -8.77
N LEU A 118 14.15 -4.84 -7.56
CA LEU A 118 14.01 -6.20 -7.03
C LEU A 118 12.54 -6.60 -6.89
N PHE A 119 11.68 -5.68 -6.46
CA PHE A 119 10.25 -5.93 -6.37
C PHE A 119 9.64 -6.24 -7.73
N MET A 120 9.95 -5.42 -8.74
CA MET A 120 9.44 -5.62 -10.10
C MET A 120 9.94 -6.93 -10.71
N GLN A 121 11.21 -7.28 -10.50
CA GLN A 121 11.78 -8.56 -10.92
C GLN A 121 11.08 -9.74 -10.24
N PHE A 122 10.76 -9.61 -8.95
CA PHE A 122 9.97 -10.61 -8.24
C PHE A 122 8.60 -10.83 -8.91
N LEU A 123 7.84 -9.75 -9.18
CA LEU A 123 6.54 -9.87 -9.85
C LEU A 123 6.66 -10.56 -11.22
N GLN A 124 7.65 -10.16 -12.03
CA GLN A 124 7.90 -10.79 -13.35
C GLN A 124 8.26 -12.28 -13.22
N ASN A 125 9.14 -12.65 -12.29
CA ASN A 125 9.55 -14.03 -12.07
C ASN A 125 8.38 -14.94 -11.68
N HIS A 126 7.40 -14.39 -10.95
CA HIS A 126 6.18 -15.08 -10.54
C HIS A 126 5.01 -14.91 -11.53
N ARG A 127 5.27 -14.31 -12.72
CA ARG A 127 4.25 -14.05 -13.76
C ARG A 127 3.03 -13.28 -13.22
N ILE A 128 3.28 -12.32 -12.35
CA ILE A 128 2.28 -11.40 -11.81
C ILE A 128 2.39 -10.10 -12.61
N ASP A 129 1.57 -9.97 -13.62
CA ASP A 129 1.62 -8.85 -14.56
C ASP A 129 0.48 -7.84 -14.33
N THR A 130 -0.62 -8.33 -13.77
CA THR A 130 -1.86 -7.57 -13.53
C THR A 130 -2.42 -7.81 -12.13
N TYR A 131 -3.40 -6.99 -11.72
CA TYR A 131 -4.14 -7.23 -10.48
C TYR A 131 -4.82 -8.61 -10.48
N GLN A 132 -5.34 -9.04 -11.63
CA GLN A 132 -6.04 -10.31 -11.78
C GLN A 132 -5.09 -11.48 -11.59
N ASP A 133 -3.84 -11.39 -12.10
CA ASP A 133 -2.83 -12.44 -11.89
C ASP A 133 -2.51 -12.61 -10.41
N LEU A 134 -2.45 -11.52 -9.66
CA LEU A 134 -2.20 -11.57 -8.20
C LEU A 134 -3.42 -12.11 -7.46
N ASN A 135 -4.60 -11.53 -7.71
CA ASN A 135 -5.80 -11.81 -6.91
C ASN A 135 -6.49 -13.14 -7.29
N SER A 136 -6.12 -13.78 -8.41
CA SER A 136 -6.59 -15.13 -8.76
C SER A 136 -5.81 -16.26 -8.09
N LYS A 137 -4.71 -15.95 -7.40
CA LYS A 137 -3.89 -16.99 -6.76
C LYS A 137 -4.55 -17.55 -5.51
N PRO A 138 -4.40 -18.86 -5.26
CA PRO A 138 -4.83 -19.49 -4.01
C PRO A 138 -4.15 -18.86 -2.78
N GLU A 139 -4.81 -18.91 -1.64
CA GLU A 139 -4.33 -18.29 -0.39
C GLU A 139 -2.97 -18.81 0.05
N ASP A 140 -2.72 -20.10 -0.09
CA ASP A 140 -1.43 -20.73 0.24
C ASP A 140 -0.31 -20.23 -0.68
N GLU A 141 -0.58 -20.04 -1.98
CA GLU A 141 0.37 -19.45 -2.93
C GLU A 141 0.62 -17.98 -2.58
N LEU A 142 -0.42 -17.19 -2.29
CA LEU A 142 -0.27 -15.80 -1.85
C LEU A 142 0.58 -15.70 -0.59
N GLN A 143 0.38 -16.57 0.38
CA GLN A 143 1.17 -16.60 1.60
C GLN A 143 2.65 -16.98 1.33
N ALA A 144 2.90 -17.90 0.39
CA ALA A 144 4.25 -18.24 -0.02
C ALA A 144 4.95 -17.06 -0.71
N LEU A 145 4.27 -16.39 -1.65
CA LEU A 145 4.75 -15.18 -2.32
C LEU A 145 5.05 -14.05 -1.33
N GLU A 146 4.19 -13.83 -0.36
CA GLU A 146 4.38 -12.83 0.68
C GLU A 146 5.66 -13.11 1.49
N ASN A 147 5.86 -14.37 1.92
CA ASN A 147 7.03 -14.77 2.69
C ASN A 147 8.33 -14.61 1.87
N GLU A 148 8.31 -14.98 0.60
CA GLU A 148 9.44 -14.80 -0.30
C GLU A 148 9.75 -13.32 -0.50
N LEU A 149 8.74 -12.51 -0.78
CA LEU A 149 8.88 -11.06 -0.97
C LEU A 149 9.42 -10.36 0.29
N LYS A 150 8.98 -10.76 1.49
CA LYS A 150 9.52 -10.27 2.77
C LYS A 150 11.01 -10.61 2.95
N GLY A 151 11.48 -11.68 2.33
CA GLY A 151 12.89 -12.07 2.32
C GLY A 151 13.79 -11.20 1.42
N ILE A 152 13.21 -10.44 0.48
CA ILE A 152 13.97 -9.56 -0.40
C ILE A 152 14.46 -8.33 0.37
N PRO A 153 15.74 -7.94 0.19
CA PRO A 153 16.28 -6.79 0.90
C PRO A 153 15.44 -5.52 0.73
N GLY A 154 15.04 -4.92 1.85
CA GLY A 154 14.29 -3.67 1.88
C GLY A 154 12.77 -3.81 1.71
N GLN A 155 12.22 -5.03 1.56
CA GLN A 155 10.79 -5.21 1.30
C GLN A 155 9.94 -5.46 2.56
N ASN A 156 10.47 -6.01 3.62
CA ASN A 156 9.73 -6.50 4.78
C ASN A 156 8.56 -5.59 5.24
N VAL A 157 8.78 -4.27 5.31
CA VAL A 157 7.76 -3.30 5.77
C VAL A 157 6.78 -2.90 4.66
N SER A 158 7.18 -3.02 3.39
CA SER A 158 6.37 -2.59 2.24
C SER A 158 5.37 -3.64 1.78
N VAL A 159 5.58 -4.91 2.14
CA VAL A 159 4.80 -6.04 1.61
C VAL A 159 3.32 -5.95 1.98
N ASP A 160 3.00 -5.77 3.25
CA ASP A 160 1.60 -5.65 3.68
C ASP A 160 0.90 -4.46 3.01
N TYR A 161 1.62 -3.35 2.83
CA TYR A 161 1.08 -2.17 2.16
C TYR A 161 0.90 -2.39 0.66
N PHE A 162 1.80 -3.11 0.00
CA PHE A 162 1.63 -3.49 -1.40
C PHE A 162 0.36 -4.32 -1.61
N PHE A 163 0.16 -5.39 -0.84
CA PHE A 163 -1.05 -6.22 -0.95
C PHE A 163 -2.31 -5.41 -0.67
N MET A 164 -2.28 -4.50 0.30
CA MET A 164 -3.37 -3.58 0.58
C MET A 164 -3.70 -2.69 -0.63
N LEU A 165 -2.68 -2.10 -1.27
CA LEU A 165 -2.86 -1.28 -2.48
C LEU A 165 -3.31 -2.13 -3.68
N ALA A 166 -2.89 -3.38 -3.73
CA ALA A 166 -3.25 -4.34 -4.77
C ALA A 166 -4.67 -4.95 -4.61
N GLY A 167 -5.42 -4.56 -3.58
CA GLY A 167 -6.83 -4.90 -3.45
C GLY A 167 -7.18 -5.85 -2.31
N ASP A 168 -6.21 -6.32 -1.52
CA ASP A 168 -6.51 -7.13 -0.34
C ASP A 168 -7.19 -6.25 0.73
N SER A 169 -8.52 -6.41 0.83
CA SER A 169 -9.36 -5.64 1.74
C SER A 169 -9.16 -6.00 3.23
N ASN A 170 -8.52 -7.13 3.52
CA ASN A 170 -8.28 -7.63 4.87
C ASN A 170 -6.96 -7.15 5.47
N ARG A 171 -6.17 -6.39 4.71
CA ARG A 171 -4.89 -5.85 5.15
C ARG A 171 -5.04 -4.56 5.95
N VAL A 172 -4.13 -4.42 6.91
CA VAL A 172 -3.93 -3.22 7.72
C VAL A 172 -2.44 -2.93 7.77
N LYS A 173 -2.05 -1.72 7.43
CA LYS A 173 -0.66 -1.26 7.51
C LYS A 173 -0.38 -0.69 8.89
N VAL A 174 0.08 -1.52 9.83
CA VAL A 174 0.42 -1.07 11.18
C VAL A 174 1.68 -0.20 11.12
N ASP A 175 1.49 1.09 10.99
CA ASP A 175 2.54 2.10 11.04
C ASP A 175 2.38 3.00 12.28
N ARG A 176 3.22 4.04 12.40
CA ARG A 176 3.17 4.99 13.52
C ARG A 176 1.83 5.72 13.65
N TRP A 177 1.12 5.95 12.54
CA TRP A 177 -0.14 6.68 12.55
C TRP A 177 -1.25 5.79 13.09
N LEU A 178 -1.36 4.55 12.60
CA LEU A 178 -2.31 3.58 13.13
C LEU A 178 -2.01 3.21 14.58
N THR A 179 -0.74 3.06 14.95
CA THR A 179 -0.35 2.82 16.34
C THR A 179 -0.83 3.96 17.23
N ARG A 180 -0.59 5.21 16.82
CA ARG A 180 -1.05 6.39 17.56
C ARG A 180 -2.57 6.43 17.66
N PHE A 181 -3.27 6.22 16.54
CA PHE A 181 -4.73 6.18 16.50
C PHE A 181 -5.28 5.11 17.46
N ALA A 182 -4.78 3.88 17.38
CA ALA A 182 -5.25 2.79 18.23
C ALA A 182 -4.99 3.03 19.73
N CYS A 183 -3.84 3.61 20.07
CA CYS A 183 -3.52 3.99 21.45
C CYS A 183 -4.46 5.08 21.97
N GLU A 184 -4.68 6.14 21.19
CA GLU A 184 -5.62 7.21 21.55
C GLU A 184 -7.06 6.67 21.71
N ALA A 185 -7.52 5.85 20.76
CA ALA A 185 -8.86 5.28 20.76
C ALA A 185 -9.14 4.32 21.93
N THR A 186 -8.12 3.66 22.43
CA THR A 186 -8.27 2.67 23.52
C THR A 186 -7.85 3.20 24.89
N GLY A 187 -7.21 4.37 24.95
CA GLY A 187 -6.61 4.92 26.16
C GLY A 187 -5.39 4.15 26.65
N MET A 188 -4.76 3.36 25.79
CA MET A 188 -3.58 2.54 26.11
C MET A 188 -2.31 3.27 25.68
N ASP A 189 -1.27 3.26 26.52
CA ASP A 189 0.02 3.88 26.20
C ASP A 189 0.80 3.08 25.14
N HIS A 190 0.55 1.77 25.06
CA HIS A 190 1.24 0.88 24.13
C HIS A 190 0.34 -0.28 23.70
N LEU A 191 0.39 -0.60 22.40
CA LEU A 191 -0.26 -1.76 21.79
C LEU A 191 0.73 -2.49 20.89
N THR A 192 0.68 -3.81 20.90
CA THR A 192 1.42 -4.63 19.94
C THR A 192 0.78 -4.58 18.56
N ASN A 193 1.55 -4.87 17.50
CA ASN A 193 1.01 -4.93 16.14
C ASN A 193 -0.18 -5.89 16.02
N ASN A 194 -0.12 -7.06 16.68
CA ASN A 194 -1.22 -8.02 16.67
C ASN A 194 -2.49 -7.49 17.36
N GLN A 195 -2.34 -6.73 18.44
CA GLN A 195 -3.49 -6.09 19.09
C GLN A 195 -4.13 -5.05 18.18
N ILE A 196 -3.32 -4.24 17.51
CA ILE A 196 -3.80 -3.24 16.54
C ILE A 196 -4.52 -3.92 15.39
N LEU A 197 -3.91 -4.94 14.76
CA LEU A 197 -4.55 -5.72 13.68
C LEU A 197 -5.91 -6.28 14.10
N ASN A 198 -6.00 -6.86 15.29
CA ASN A 198 -7.26 -7.42 15.81
C ASN A 198 -8.32 -6.35 16.07
N LEU A 199 -7.94 -5.15 16.55
CA LEU A 199 -8.88 -4.04 16.72
C LEU A 199 -9.53 -3.64 15.40
N PHE A 200 -8.76 -3.48 14.34
CA PHE A 200 -9.27 -3.11 13.02
C PHE A 200 -10.11 -4.21 12.38
N ARG A 201 -9.70 -5.48 12.47
CA ARG A 201 -10.45 -6.62 11.95
C ARG A 201 -11.79 -6.79 12.66
N ASN A 202 -11.78 -6.79 13.99
CA ASN A 202 -13.02 -6.90 14.76
C ASN A 202 -13.95 -5.70 14.56
N ALA A 203 -13.41 -4.49 14.38
CA ALA A 203 -14.21 -3.32 14.07
C ALA A 203 -14.87 -3.46 12.69
N ALA A 204 -14.15 -3.94 11.68
CA ALA A 204 -14.69 -4.19 10.35
C ALA A 204 -15.84 -5.20 10.34
N GLU A 205 -15.77 -6.24 11.18
CA GLU A 205 -16.86 -7.20 11.34
C GLU A 205 -18.10 -6.64 12.05
N GLN A 206 -17.93 -5.60 12.87
CA GLN A 206 -19.00 -5.07 13.74
C GLN A 206 -19.62 -3.78 13.20
N LEU A 207 -18.92 -3.05 12.33
CA LEU A 207 -19.35 -1.75 11.85
C LEU A 207 -19.86 -1.83 10.41
N VAL A 208 -20.95 -1.13 10.16
CA VAL A 208 -21.59 -1.02 8.84
C VAL A 208 -21.76 0.45 8.46
N ASP A 209 -21.83 0.71 7.17
CA ASP A 209 -22.20 2.01 6.61
C ASP A 209 -23.72 2.27 6.66
N GLU A 210 -24.16 3.39 6.14
CA GLU A 210 -25.59 3.78 6.04
C GLU A 210 -26.43 2.85 5.16
N ASN A 211 -25.80 1.98 4.36
CA ASN A 211 -26.44 1.00 3.47
C ASN A 211 -26.31 -0.43 3.99
N ASP A 212 -25.97 -0.62 5.26
CA ASP A 212 -25.71 -1.92 5.91
C ASP A 212 -24.54 -2.72 5.30
N ASN A 213 -23.62 -2.09 4.58
CA ASN A 213 -22.40 -2.73 4.11
C ASN A 213 -21.32 -2.70 5.18
N HIS A 214 -20.67 -3.83 5.44
CA HIS A 214 -19.54 -3.90 6.37
C HIS A 214 -18.33 -3.12 5.84
N TYR A 215 -17.71 -2.35 6.73
CA TYR A 215 -16.39 -1.81 6.45
C TYR A 215 -15.37 -2.94 6.32
N THR A 216 -14.35 -2.74 5.52
CA THR A 216 -13.21 -3.64 5.50
C THR A 216 -12.10 -3.12 6.42
N PRO A 217 -11.19 -3.99 6.91
CA PRO A 217 -10.01 -3.54 7.66
C PRO A 217 -9.21 -2.46 6.90
N ARG A 218 -9.09 -2.59 5.58
CA ARG A 218 -8.46 -1.61 4.69
C ARG A 218 -9.17 -0.25 4.72
N HIS A 219 -10.51 -0.23 4.71
CA HIS A 219 -11.27 1.02 4.82
C HIS A 219 -10.93 1.73 6.14
N LEU A 220 -11.02 1.00 7.25
CA LEU A 220 -10.76 1.56 8.58
C LEU A 220 -9.30 2.03 8.76
N ASP A 221 -8.34 1.30 8.16
CA ASP A 221 -6.93 1.72 8.10
C ASP A 221 -6.78 3.09 7.43
N HIS A 222 -7.29 3.22 6.20
CA HIS A 222 -7.19 4.46 5.43
C HIS A 222 -7.77 5.65 6.19
N MET A 223 -8.91 5.46 6.81
CA MET A 223 -9.61 6.48 7.58
C MET A 223 -8.84 6.91 8.82
N ALA A 224 -8.38 5.95 9.59
CA ALA A 224 -7.59 6.23 10.78
C ALA A 224 -6.28 6.96 10.42
N TRP A 225 -5.66 6.55 9.33
CA TRP A 225 -4.46 7.20 8.80
C TRP A 225 -4.74 8.64 8.36
N ASP A 226 -5.81 8.89 7.61
CA ASP A 226 -6.16 10.23 7.14
C ASP A 226 -6.54 11.15 8.30
N TYR A 227 -7.31 10.65 9.28
CA TYR A 227 -7.61 11.37 10.49
C TYR A 227 -6.36 11.79 11.26
N GLN A 228 -5.43 10.86 11.49
CA GLN A 228 -4.20 11.15 12.23
C GLN A 228 -3.24 12.07 11.47
N ARG A 229 -3.24 12.01 10.16
CA ARG A 229 -2.38 12.84 9.32
C ARG A 229 -2.79 14.31 9.32
N ARG A 230 -4.08 14.60 9.46
CA ARG A 230 -4.63 15.96 9.46
C ARG A 230 -4.48 16.68 10.80
N ARG A 231 -4.10 15.97 11.86
CA ARG A 231 -3.84 16.49 13.21
C ARG A 231 -2.36 16.74 13.46
#